data_64abc4a0fe82adfccadd7d96a8534b31
#
_entry.id   64abc4a0fe82adfccadd7d96a8534b31
#
_cell.length_a   1.000
_cell.length_b   1.000
_cell.length_c   1.000
_cell.angle_alpha   90.00
_cell.angle_beta   90.00
_cell.angle_gamma   90.00
#
_symmetry.space_group_name_H-M   'P 1'
#
loop_
_entity.id
_entity.type
_entity.pdbx_description
1 polymer ?
#
loop_
_entity_poly.entity_id
_entity_poly.type
_entity_poly.pdbx_seq_one_letter_code
_entity_poly.pdbx_strand_id
1 'polypeptide(L)'
;MSQVPIERVLCSPNLPTLPVVAMRVLELTARADVSLREIAAVIENDPAIASKVIRTINSSFYGLTHRCGSIQQALAFLGLQTVKALVLGFSLAHSIDGGGSDEVSFDFLSYWRRSIYSAAAAREIALLHKRCDPDEAFMASLIQDIGMVALWRAYGDRYLQVIDLIKGDHRRLCAVEARSFEIDHAIVSSEMVARWRFPEEVVNAVRCHHRSFEADAHCAALARTIELAGTAASVLTQRTGDSEVARFRRDGQEWFDLRPGPLTLLLQKIADRADELSHAFGLETGAMPDVAAILVRAAQIRRDQQLVEPIIEADTCDVVDHGSISLATIPDARAFGDDLQASFVANGRRAGIGVLLIGIDRARAVQEGFGARAVEAAMTHAAQRVRELAPAASRIYRFVGAELAVLVPEAEIEDLCRIAESIRRAISMLAVPFEHATEKSFPSTVSIGVAIYEPSGEIRSASGIETPDQLVSGAMFALAAGRRIRNRVIVFRRDLKVETDGR
;
A
#
# COMPACT_ATOMS: atom_id res chain seq x y z
N MET A 1 41.14 -9.58 -23.71
CA MET A 1 40.62 -8.42 -22.97
C MET A 1 39.44 -8.92 -22.14
N SER A 2 39.51 -8.86 -20.83
CA SER A 2 38.40 -9.24 -19.95
C SER A 2 37.25 -8.27 -20.24
N GLN A 3 36.11 -8.78 -20.72
CA GLN A 3 34.91 -7.96 -20.89
C GLN A 3 34.51 -7.35 -19.54
N VAL A 4 34.21 -6.05 -19.55
CA VAL A 4 33.67 -5.36 -18.36
C VAL A 4 32.45 -6.15 -17.88
N PRO A 5 32.28 -6.41 -16.57
CA PRO A 5 31.17 -7.25 -16.05
C PRO A 5 29.80 -6.87 -16.59
N ILE A 6 29.53 -5.57 -16.76
CA ILE A 6 28.29 -5.08 -17.32
C ILE A 6 28.05 -5.48 -18.77
N GLU A 7 29.07 -5.42 -19.63
CA GLU A 7 28.93 -5.81 -21.04
C GLU A 7 28.59 -7.29 -21.17
N ARG A 8 29.16 -8.13 -20.29
CA ARG A 8 28.82 -9.55 -20.27
C ARG A 8 27.34 -9.79 -19.98
N VAL A 9 26.77 -9.07 -19.04
CA VAL A 9 25.34 -9.16 -18.71
C VAL A 9 24.50 -8.62 -19.86
N LEU A 10 24.83 -7.43 -20.35
CA LEU A 10 24.04 -6.71 -21.35
C LEU A 10 24.18 -7.26 -22.79
N CYS A 11 25.09 -8.16 -23.04
CA CYS A 11 25.23 -8.91 -24.29
C CYS A 11 24.68 -10.34 -24.21
N SER A 12 24.06 -10.72 -23.10
CA SER A 12 23.39 -12.03 -22.96
C SER A 12 22.23 -12.15 -23.98
N PRO A 13 22.14 -13.23 -24.75
CA PRO A 13 21.10 -13.40 -25.78
C PRO A 13 19.67 -13.52 -25.18
N ASN A 14 19.58 -13.79 -23.91
CA ASN A 14 18.32 -14.00 -23.19
C ASN A 14 17.90 -12.83 -22.30
N LEU A 15 18.46 -11.63 -22.54
CA LEU A 15 18.06 -10.43 -21.78
C LEU A 15 16.56 -10.13 -21.91
N PRO A 16 15.93 -9.65 -20.84
CA PRO A 16 14.59 -9.06 -20.96
C PRO A 16 14.59 -7.93 -21.98
N THR A 17 13.71 -8.02 -22.96
CA THR A 17 13.54 -6.98 -23.98
C THR A 17 12.14 -6.39 -23.88
N LEU A 18 12.02 -5.08 -24.15
CA LEU A 18 10.72 -4.46 -24.28
C LEU A 18 10.05 -4.95 -25.57
N PRO A 19 8.78 -5.41 -25.54
CA PRO A 19 7.98 -5.67 -26.72
C PRO A 19 7.86 -4.44 -27.62
N VAL A 20 7.59 -4.68 -28.90
CA VAL A 20 7.53 -3.64 -29.95
C VAL A 20 6.58 -2.50 -29.57
N VAL A 21 5.41 -2.81 -29.00
CA VAL A 21 4.43 -1.80 -28.58
C VAL A 21 5.02 -0.87 -27.52
N ALA A 22 5.69 -1.42 -26.50
CA ALA A 22 6.32 -0.64 -25.44
C ALA A 22 7.43 0.27 -25.97
N MET A 23 8.31 -0.27 -26.84
CA MET A 23 9.35 0.49 -27.53
C MET A 23 8.77 1.64 -28.33
N ARG A 24 7.71 1.37 -29.09
CA ARG A 24 7.06 2.39 -29.93
C ARG A 24 6.39 3.50 -29.11
N VAL A 25 5.77 3.14 -27.97
CA VAL A 25 5.20 4.12 -27.04
C VAL A 25 6.30 5.01 -26.46
N LEU A 26 7.45 4.45 -26.06
CA LEU A 26 8.59 5.23 -25.57
C LEU A 26 9.13 6.19 -26.65
N GLU A 27 9.32 5.71 -27.88
CA GLU A 27 9.79 6.53 -28.99
C GLU A 27 8.84 7.70 -29.29
N LEU A 28 7.53 7.43 -29.35
CA LEU A 28 6.53 8.47 -29.60
C LEU A 28 6.49 9.50 -28.46
N THR A 29 6.55 9.04 -27.21
CA THR A 29 6.48 9.95 -26.06
C THR A 29 7.73 10.81 -25.86
N ALA A 30 8.84 10.47 -26.52
CA ALA A 30 10.05 11.30 -26.57
C ALA A 30 9.95 12.47 -27.58
N ARG A 31 8.92 12.49 -28.46
CA ARG A 31 8.72 13.54 -29.44
C ARG A 31 7.83 14.64 -28.86
N ALA A 32 8.18 15.89 -29.11
CA ALA A 32 7.41 17.06 -28.64
C ALA A 32 6.08 17.27 -29.39
N ASP A 33 5.97 16.70 -30.60
CA ASP A 33 4.84 16.93 -31.51
C ASP A 33 3.85 15.75 -31.62
N VAL A 34 3.97 14.74 -30.74
CA VAL A 34 3.14 13.55 -30.79
C VAL A 34 1.71 13.83 -30.35
N SER A 35 0.74 13.32 -31.12
CA SER A 35 -0.66 13.37 -30.75
C SER A 35 -1.06 12.18 -29.85
N LEU A 36 -1.97 12.42 -28.89
CA LEU A 36 -2.52 11.32 -28.07
C LEU A 36 -3.23 10.26 -28.93
N ARG A 37 -3.73 10.62 -30.10
CA ARG A 37 -4.35 9.68 -31.06
C ARG A 37 -3.32 8.72 -31.66
N GLU A 38 -2.11 9.18 -31.98
CA GLU A 38 -1.04 8.32 -32.50
C GLU A 38 -0.62 7.30 -31.44
N ILE A 39 -0.50 7.73 -30.19
CA ILE A 39 -0.17 6.84 -29.08
C ILE A 39 -1.28 5.81 -28.85
N ALA A 40 -2.54 6.26 -28.83
CA ALA A 40 -3.69 5.37 -28.69
C ALA A 40 -3.68 4.28 -29.77
N ALA A 41 -3.48 4.66 -31.05
CA ALA A 41 -3.45 3.71 -32.16
C ALA A 41 -2.34 2.66 -32.02
N VAL A 42 -1.17 3.04 -31.53
CA VAL A 42 -0.07 2.09 -31.29
C VAL A 42 -0.44 1.10 -30.20
N ILE A 43 -1.07 1.53 -29.09
CA ILE A 43 -1.48 0.66 -28.00
C ILE A 43 -2.64 -0.26 -28.44
N GLU A 44 -3.60 0.26 -29.19
CA GLU A 44 -4.76 -0.49 -29.69
C GLU A 44 -4.40 -1.56 -30.72
N ASN A 45 -3.21 -1.47 -31.35
CA ASN A 45 -2.69 -2.55 -32.21
C ASN A 45 -2.32 -3.83 -31.44
N ASP A 46 -2.23 -3.75 -30.11
CA ASP A 46 -2.09 -4.92 -29.23
C ASP A 46 -3.34 -5.05 -28.35
N PRO A 47 -4.35 -5.86 -28.76
CA PRO A 47 -5.59 -6.01 -28.01
C PRO A 47 -5.41 -6.56 -26.59
N ALA A 48 -4.35 -7.37 -26.36
CA ALA A 48 -4.08 -7.93 -25.04
C ALA A 48 -3.62 -6.84 -24.07
N ILE A 49 -2.67 -6.00 -24.48
CA ILE A 49 -2.19 -4.85 -23.70
C ILE A 49 -3.32 -3.83 -23.53
N ALA A 50 -4.02 -3.46 -24.61
CA ALA A 50 -5.11 -2.49 -24.55
C ALA A 50 -6.22 -2.92 -23.57
N SER A 51 -6.62 -4.19 -23.59
CA SER A 51 -7.62 -4.73 -22.66
C SER A 51 -7.14 -4.68 -21.20
N LYS A 52 -5.88 -5.01 -20.93
CA LYS A 52 -5.30 -4.95 -19.59
C LYS A 52 -5.25 -3.52 -19.09
N VAL A 53 -4.80 -2.58 -19.93
CA VAL A 53 -4.75 -1.13 -19.61
C VAL A 53 -6.16 -0.63 -19.25
N ILE A 54 -7.16 -0.87 -20.11
CA ILE A 54 -8.54 -0.41 -19.86
C ILE A 54 -9.12 -1.03 -18.60
N ARG A 55 -8.87 -2.32 -18.34
CA ARG A 55 -9.34 -3.00 -17.12
C ARG A 55 -8.74 -2.38 -15.87
N THR A 56 -7.43 -2.13 -15.87
CA THR A 56 -6.71 -1.53 -14.74
C THR A 56 -7.18 -0.10 -14.46
N ILE A 57 -7.37 0.68 -15.49
CA ILE A 57 -7.87 2.06 -15.37
C ILE A 57 -9.29 2.10 -14.81
N ASN A 58 -10.12 1.12 -15.11
CA ASN A 58 -11.47 0.99 -14.56
C ASN A 58 -11.51 0.31 -13.18
N SER A 59 -10.37 -0.09 -12.61
CA SER A 59 -10.32 -0.63 -11.26
C SER A 59 -10.38 0.49 -10.21
N SER A 60 -10.63 0.11 -8.96
CA SER A 60 -10.60 1.03 -7.82
C SER A 60 -9.21 1.67 -7.61
N PHE A 61 -8.16 1.09 -8.16
CA PHE A 61 -6.79 1.64 -8.10
C PHE A 61 -6.72 3.08 -8.63
N TYR A 62 -7.41 3.39 -9.76
CA TYR A 62 -7.47 4.74 -10.31
C TYR A 62 -8.70 5.53 -9.89
N GLY A 63 -9.73 4.87 -9.38
CA GLY A 63 -10.91 5.51 -8.78
C GLY A 63 -11.69 6.43 -9.73
N LEU A 64 -11.78 6.09 -11.02
CA LEU A 64 -12.53 6.88 -11.98
C LEU A 64 -14.03 6.89 -11.66
N THR A 65 -14.65 8.05 -11.75
CA THR A 65 -16.10 8.23 -11.57
C THR A 65 -16.93 7.71 -12.76
N HIS A 66 -16.32 7.62 -13.92
CA HIS A 66 -16.95 7.14 -15.15
C HIS A 66 -16.11 6.05 -15.81
N ARG A 67 -16.80 5.06 -16.37
CA ARG A 67 -16.13 3.93 -17.03
C ARG A 67 -15.40 4.39 -18.30
N CYS A 68 -14.13 4.03 -18.40
CA CYS A 68 -13.31 4.26 -19.58
C CYS A 68 -13.49 3.09 -20.57
N GLY A 69 -13.84 3.39 -21.82
CA GLY A 69 -14.12 2.40 -22.86
C GLY A 69 -13.05 2.29 -23.95
N SER A 70 -12.06 3.20 -24.00
CA SER A 70 -11.00 3.22 -25.02
C SER A 70 -9.68 3.75 -24.49
N ILE A 71 -8.58 3.42 -25.17
CA ILE A 71 -7.24 3.95 -24.84
C ILE A 71 -7.21 5.48 -25.02
N GLN A 72 -7.93 6.01 -25.99
CA GLN A 72 -8.01 7.46 -26.22
C GLN A 72 -8.68 8.16 -25.02
N GLN A 73 -9.76 7.59 -24.47
CA GLN A 73 -10.39 8.10 -23.24
C GLN A 73 -9.45 7.98 -22.03
N ALA A 74 -8.72 6.86 -21.92
CA ALA A 74 -7.72 6.66 -20.89
C ALA A 74 -6.66 7.76 -20.89
N LEU A 75 -6.11 8.07 -22.06
CA LEU A 75 -5.14 9.15 -22.25
C LEU A 75 -5.72 10.53 -21.90
N ALA A 76 -7.00 10.77 -22.22
CA ALA A 76 -7.67 12.03 -21.91
C ALA A 76 -7.95 12.21 -20.41
N PHE A 77 -8.32 11.13 -19.69
CA PHE A 77 -8.70 11.20 -18.28
C PHE A 77 -7.51 11.12 -17.32
N LEU A 78 -6.55 10.23 -17.59
CA LEU A 78 -5.43 9.95 -16.70
C LEU A 78 -4.10 10.53 -17.18
N GLY A 79 -4.08 11.01 -18.41
CA GLY A 79 -2.86 11.54 -19.00
C GLY A 79 -1.95 10.47 -19.59
N LEU A 80 -0.91 10.97 -20.27
CA LEU A 80 0.02 10.16 -21.01
C LEU A 80 0.92 9.30 -20.10
N GLN A 81 1.38 9.85 -18.99
CA GLN A 81 2.34 9.16 -18.11
C GLN A 81 1.74 7.90 -17.49
N THR A 82 0.50 8.00 -16.98
CA THR A 82 -0.23 6.86 -16.43
C THR A 82 -0.41 5.72 -17.44
N VAL A 83 -0.89 6.04 -18.63
CA VAL A 83 -1.12 5.02 -19.68
C VAL A 83 0.20 4.43 -20.15
N LYS A 84 1.25 5.24 -20.32
CA LYS A 84 2.60 4.78 -20.63
C LYS A 84 3.13 3.81 -19.59
N ALA A 85 3.01 4.13 -18.31
CA ALA A 85 3.45 3.28 -17.21
C ALA A 85 2.78 1.90 -17.23
N LEU A 86 1.47 1.86 -17.46
CA LEU A 86 0.71 0.60 -17.56
C LEU A 86 1.12 -0.23 -18.78
N VAL A 87 1.25 0.39 -19.96
CA VAL A 87 1.68 -0.31 -21.17
C VAL A 87 3.06 -0.94 -20.98
N LEU A 88 3.99 -0.18 -20.42
CA LEU A 88 5.34 -0.68 -20.17
C LEU A 88 5.34 -1.81 -19.14
N GLY A 89 4.58 -1.65 -18.05
CA GLY A 89 4.45 -2.68 -17.01
C GLY A 89 3.87 -3.99 -17.54
N PHE A 90 2.77 -3.94 -18.29
CA PHE A 90 2.15 -5.13 -18.90
C PHE A 90 3.05 -5.79 -19.96
N SER A 91 3.75 -4.96 -20.73
CA SER A 91 4.67 -5.44 -21.75
C SER A 91 5.85 -6.21 -21.15
N LEU A 92 6.41 -5.68 -20.05
CA LEU A 92 7.49 -6.34 -19.31
C LEU A 92 7.02 -7.63 -18.66
N ALA A 93 5.86 -7.59 -17.98
CA ALA A 93 5.29 -8.78 -17.37
C ALA A 93 5.15 -9.94 -18.39
N HIS A 94 4.68 -9.63 -19.59
CA HIS A 94 4.53 -10.64 -20.63
C HIS A 94 5.86 -11.16 -21.20
N SER A 95 6.88 -10.31 -21.33
CA SER A 95 8.17 -10.70 -21.91
C SER A 95 9.08 -11.48 -20.95
N ILE A 96 8.89 -11.35 -19.66
CA ILE A 96 9.71 -12.01 -18.65
C ILE A 96 9.24 -13.46 -18.41
N ASP A 97 7.94 -13.73 -18.44
CA ASP A 97 7.36 -15.07 -18.22
C ASP A 97 7.55 -16.06 -19.40
N GLY A 98 8.01 -15.57 -20.54
CA GLY A 98 8.04 -16.33 -21.80
C GLY A 98 9.27 -17.22 -22.01
N GLY A 99 9.64 -18.10 -21.10
CA GLY A 99 10.65 -19.07 -21.47
C GLY A 99 11.29 -19.92 -20.39
N GLY A 100 10.89 -21.16 -20.29
CA GLY A 100 11.70 -22.24 -19.74
C GLY A 100 10.95 -23.23 -18.89
N SER A 101 10.67 -24.38 -19.47
CA SER A 101 10.43 -25.63 -18.77
C SER A 101 11.75 -26.12 -18.17
N ASP A 102 11.65 -26.59 -16.92
CA ASP A 102 12.54 -27.52 -16.20
C ASP A 102 13.79 -26.98 -15.50
N GLU A 103 13.89 -27.38 -14.22
CA GLU A 103 14.99 -27.32 -13.25
C GLU A 103 15.25 -25.94 -12.63
N VAL A 104 15.38 -25.88 -11.30
CA VAL A 104 15.68 -24.77 -10.38
C VAL A 104 15.56 -23.38 -11.04
N SER A 105 14.35 -22.88 -11.16
CA SER A 105 14.07 -21.64 -11.87
C SER A 105 14.11 -20.43 -10.92
N PHE A 106 14.40 -19.26 -11.48
CA PHE A 106 14.27 -17.99 -10.77
C PHE A 106 12.84 -17.81 -10.21
N ASP A 107 12.72 -17.40 -8.96
CA ASP A 107 11.42 -17.21 -8.31
C ASP A 107 10.72 -15.94 -8.84
N PHE A 108 10.09 -16.09 -10.01
CA PHE A 108 9.32 -15.01 -10.63
C PHE A 108 8.12 -14.58 -9.79
N LEU A 109 7.54 -15.48 -8.99
CA LEU A 109 6.43 -15.14 -8.09
C LEU A 109 6.88 -14.09 -7.06
N SER A 110 7.97 -14.36 -6.35
CA SER A 110 8.54 -13.43 -5.37
C SER A 110 9.03 -12.13 -6.02
N TYR A 111 9.64 -12.22 -7.21
CA TYR A 111 10.08 -11.07 -8.00
C TYR A 111 8.90 -10.15 -8.34
N TRP A 112 7.85 -10.67 -8.97
CA TRP A 112 6.69 -9.87 -9.35
C TRP A 112 5.90 -9.36 -8.14
N ARG A 113 5.79 -10.19 -7.09
CA ARG A 113 5.20 -9.75 -5.84
C ARG A 113 5.90 -8.51 -5.31
N ARG A 114 7.24 -8.55 -5.22
CA ARG A 114 8.03 -7.41 -4.78
C ARG A 114 7.84 -6.19 -5.70
N SER A 115 7.94 -6.38 -7.01
CA SER A 115 7.83 -5.30 -7.99
C SER A 115 6.47 -4.60 -7.93
N ILE A 116 5.37 -5.36 -7.84
CA ILE A 116 4.01 -4.79 -7.74
C ILE A 116 3.80 -4.06 -6.41
N TYR A 117 4.26 -4.62 -5.29
CA TYR A 117 4.15 -3.97 -3.99
C TYR A 117 5.00 -2.70 -3.93
N SER A 118 6.20 -2.71 -4.50
CA SER A 118 7.06 -1.53 -4.61
C SER A 118 6.40 -0.45 -5.48
N ALA A 119 5.85 -0.81 -6.64
CA ALA A 119 5.19 0.13 -7.54
C ALA A 119 3.95 0.78 -6.91
N ALA A 120 3.09 -0.03 -6.27
CA ALA A 120 1.94 0.48 -5.52
C ALA A 120 2.37 1.43 -4.40
N ALA A 121 3.42 1.06 -3.65
CA ALA A 121 3.96 1.88 -2.58
C ALA A 121 4.52 3.21 -3.10
N ALA A 122 5.30 3.18 -4.18
CA ALA A 122 5.91 4.38 -4.76
C ALA A 122 4.84 5.41 -5.17
N ARG A 123 3.77 4.94 -5.83
CA ARG A 123 2.66 5.80 -6.21
C ARG A 123 1.95 6.42 -5.00
N GLU A 124 1.62 5.61 -4.00
CA GLU A 124 0.92 6.09 -2.81
C GLU A 124 1.78 7.05 -1.98
N ILE A 125 3.08 6.80 -1.86
CA ILE A 125 4.04 7.70 -1.20
C ILE A 125 4.15 9.02 -1.97
N ALA A 126 4.29 8.98 -3.30
CA ALA A 126 4.36 10.17 -4.14
C ALA A 126 3.10 11.04 -4.06
N LEU A 127 1.92 10.42 -4.01
CA LEU A 127 0.64 11.13 -3.81
C LEU A 127 0.57 11.87 -2.47
N LEU A 128 1.23 11.35 -1.42
CA LEU A 128 1.26 11.98 -0.10
C LEU A 128 2.18 13.20 -0.06
N HIS A 129 3.44 13.04 -0.49
CA HIS A 129 4.43 14.13 -0.36
C HIS A 129 4.44 15.11 -1.54
N LYS A 130 3.93 14.73 -2.72
CA LYS A 130 3.76 15.56 -3.93
C LYS A 130 5.07 16.22 -4.44
N ARG A 131 6.22 15.54 -4.25
CA ARG A 131 7.54 16.04 -4.68
C ARG A 131 8.05 15.39 -5.95
N CYS A 132 7.36 14.37 -6.47
CA CYS A 132 7.59 13.75 -7.77
C CYS A 132 6.27 13.28 -8.37
N ASP A 133 6.26 12.95 -9.66
CA ASP A 133 5.08 12.43 -10.34
C ASP A 133 4.76 11.01 -9.84
N PRO A 134 3.50 10.71 -9.42
CA PRO A 134 3.12 9.42 -8.88
C PRO A 134 3.21 8.27 -9.89
N ASP A 135 2.94 8.51 -11.17
CA ASP A 135 2.96 7.47 -12.19
C ASP A 135 4.40 7.21 -12.67
N GLU A 136 5.27 8.23 -12.64
CA GLU A 136 6.70 8.06 -12.84
C GLU A 136 7.34 7.26 -11.70
N ALA A 137 6.98 7.55 -10.44
CA ALA A 137 7.41 6.79 -9.28
C ALA A 137 6.93 5.34 -9.33
N PHE A 138 5.66 5.12 -9.73
CA PHE A 138 5.11 3.79 -9.98
C PHE A 138 5.95 3.01 -10.98
N MET A 139 6.23 3.61 -12.15
CA MET A 139 6.93 2.94 -13.21
C MET A 139 8.40 2.68 -12.86
N ALA A 140 9.10 3.67 -12.32
CA ALA A 140 10.49 3.50 -11.88
C ALA A 140 10.62 2.36 -10.88
N SER A 141 9.70 2.29 -9.91
CA SER A 141 9.70 1.26 -8.88
C SER A 141 9.31 -0.12 -9.41
N LEU A 142 8.45 -0.20 -10.44
CA LEU A 142 8.07 -1.47 -11.06
C LEU A 142 9.27 -2.15 -11.77
N ILE A 143 10.16 -1.34 -12.33
CA ILE A 143 11.29 -1.82 -13.14
C ILE A 143 12.65 -1.77 -12.40
N GLN A 144 12.70 -1.23 -11.19
CA GLN A 144 13.96 -1.01 -10.46
C GLN A 144 14.79 -2.28 -10.26
N ASP A 145 14.15 -3.43 -10.13
CA ASP A 145 14.78 -4.72 -9.86
C ASP A 145 14.98 -5.59 -11.12
N ILE A 146 14.75 -5.05 -12.35
CA ILE A 146 14.84 -5.83 -13.61
C ILE A 146 16.23 -6.41 -13.84
N GLY A 147 17.28 -5.78 -13.32
CA GLY A 147 18.65 -6.25 -13.34
C GLY A 147 18.85 -7.60 -12.66
N MET A 148 18.00 -7.98 -11.69
CA MET A 148 18.02 -9.31 -11.09
C MET A 148 17.74 -10.40 -12.13
N VAL A 149 16.74 -10.17 -12.97
CA VAL A 149 16.40 -11.10 -14.07
C VAL A 149 17.54 -11.17 -15.09
N ALA A 150 18.15 -10.03 -15.41
CA ALA A 150 19.31 -9.98 -16.33
C ALA A 150 20.53 -10.71 -15.75
N LEU A 151 20.84 -10.52 -14.47
CA LEU A 151 21.92 -11.22 -13.78
C LEU A 151 21.65 -12.72 -13.73
N TRP A 152 20.43 -13.14 -13.44
CA TRP A 152 20.08 -14.55 -13.49
C TRP A 152 20.23 -15.14 -14.91
N ARG A 153 19.78 -14.44 -15.94
CA ARG A 153 19.94 -14.88 -17.34
C ARG A 153 21.42 -14.98 -17.74
N ALA A 154 22.30 -14.14 -17.19
CA ALA A 154 23.72 -14.14 -17.50
C ALA A 154 24.53 -15.16 -16.68
N TYR A 155 24.17 -15.42 -15.44
CA TYR A 155 24.96 -16.21 -14.50
C TYR A 155 24.28 -17.52 -14.03
N GLY A 156 22.99 -17.73 -14.34
CA GLY A 156 22.24 -18.97 -14.02
C GLY A 156 22.26 -19.31 -12.53
N ASP A 157 22.57 -20.57 -12.24
CA ASP A 157 22.59 -21.10 -10.85
C ASP A 157 23.51 -20.35 -9.90
N ARG A 158 24.58 -19.75 -10.40
CA ARG A 158 25.47 -18.92 -9.56
C ARG A 158 24.74 -17.71 -9.00
N TYR A 159 23.82 -17.13 -9.76
CA TYR A 159 23.01 -16.03 -9.28
C TYR A 159 21.97 -16.49 -8.26
N LEU A 160 21.37 -17.67 -8.45
CA LEU A 160 20.44 -18.25 -7.47
C LEU A 160 21.12 -18.50 -6.13
N GLN A 161 22.38 -18.97 -6.12
CA GLN A 161 23.18 -19.11 -4.90
C GLN A 161 23.38 -17.76 -4.19
N VAL A 162 23.57 -16.67 -4.94
CA VAL A 162 23.70 -15.32 -4.36
C VAL A 162 22.39 -14.85 -3.74
N ILE A 163 21.26 -15.11 -4.40
CA ILE A 163 19.92 -14.83 -3.83
C ILE A 163 19.71 -15.62 -2.53
N ASP A 164 20.12 -16.87 -2.48
CA ASP A 164 19.95 -17.72 -1.30
C ASP A 164 20.77 -17.23 -0.09
N LEU A 165 21.94 -16.64 -0.33
CA LEU A 165 22.80 -16.08 0.72
C LEU A 165 22.17 -14.91 1.48
N ILE A 166 21.28 -14.16 0.87
CA ILE A 166 20.62 -13.00 1.51
C ILE A 166 19.46 -13.42 2.45
N LYS A 167 19.00 -14.68 2.37
CA LYS A 167 17.90 -15.23 3.20
C LYS A 167 16.65 -14.35 3.23
N GLY A 168 16.31 -13.75 2.08
CA GLY A 168 15.17 -12.86 1.92
C GLY A 168 15.40 -11.39 2.33
N ASP A 169 16.58 -11.02 2.84
CA ASP A 169 16.92 -9.60 3.09
C ASP A 169 17.44 -8.94 1.81
N HIS A 170 16.53 -8.40 1.00
CA HIS A 170 16.82 -7.78 -0.29
C HIS A 170 17.84 -6.63 -0.22
N ARG A 171 17.95 -5.92 0.91
CA ARG A 171 18.91 -4.83 1.08
C ARG A 171 20.36 -5.29 0.99
N ARG A 172 20.60 -6.55 1.35
CA ARG A 172 21.95 -7.15 1.30
C ARG A 172 22.35 -7.54 -0.12
N LEU A 173 21.36 -7.60 -1.05
CA LEU A 173 21.55 -8.18 -2.37
C LEU A 173 22.62 -7.42 -3.16
N CYS A 174 22.55 -6.10 -3.30
CA CYS A 174 23.56 -5.31 -4.01
C CYS A 174 24.98 -5.57 -3.50
N ALA A 175 25.18 -5.65 -2.18
CA ALA A 175 26.49 -5.88 -1.61
C ALA A 175 27.02 -7.30 -1.87
N VAL A 176 26.14 -8.31 -1.91
CA VAL A 176 26.52 -9.69 -2.22
C VAL A 176 26.79 -9.86 -3.71
N GLU A 177 25.94 -9.26 -4.56
CA GLU A 177 26.13 -9.22 -6.02
C GLU A 177 27.46 -8.56 -6.41
N ALA A 178 27.74 -7.36 -5.88
CA ALA A 178 28.97 -6.63 -6.15
C ALA A 178 30.23 -7.43 -5.76
N ARG A 179 30.17 -8.21 -4.68
CA ARG A 179 31.27 -9.10 -4.26
C ARG A 179 31.42 -10.32 -5.16
N SER A 180 30.31 -10.84 -5.71
CA SER A 180 30.28 -12.10 -6.45
C SER A 180 30.49 -11.90 -7.95
N PHE A 181 30.06 -10.75 -8.49
CA PHE A 181 30.02 -10.47 -9.92
C PHE A 181 30.68 -9.12 -10.31
N GLU A 182 31.17 -8.35 -9.34
CA GLU A 182 31.75 -7.00 -9.53
C GLU A 182 30.72 -5.98 -10.06
N ILE A 183 29.43 -6.30 -10.00
CA ILE A 183 28.31 -5.48 -10.44
C ILE A 183 27.07 -5.87 -9.63
N ASP A 184 26.16 -4.92 -9.41
CA ASP A 184 24.88 -5.16 -8.75
C ASP A 184 23.69 -4.94 -9.70
N HIS A 185 22.49 -5.45 -9.26
CA HIS A 185 21.28 -5.36 -10.07
C HIS A 185 20.82 -3.92 -10.28
N ALA A 186 21.10 -2.98 -9.38
CA ALA A 186 20.69 -1.59 -9.53
C ALA A 186 21.44 -0.91 -10.69
N ILE A 187 22.74 -1.19 -10.82
CA ILE A 187 23.54 -0.74 -11.96
C ILE A 187 23.03 -1.38 -13.25
N VAL A 188 22.81 -2.70 -13.26
CA VAL A 188 22.30 -3.40 -14.46
C VAL A 188 20.92 -2.88 -14.86
N SER A 189 20.01 -2.69 -13.88
CA SER A 189 18.68 -2.12 -14.13
C SER A 189 18.77 -0.75 -14.78
N SER A 190 19.59 0.14 -14.24
CA SER A 190 19.76 1.50 -14.76
C SER A 190 20.26 1.52 -16.20
N GLU A 191 21.23 0.66 -16.54
CA GLU A 191 21.75 0.56 -17.90
C GLU A 191 20.71 -0.02 -18.89
N MET A 192 19.90 -0.98 -18.45
CA MET A 192 18.79 -1.49 -19.25
C MET A 192 17.76 -0.40 -19.52
N VAL A 193 17.37 0.34 -18.47
CA VAL A 193 16.41 1.44 -18.53
C VAL A 193 16.92 2.58 -19.43
N ALA A 194 18.23 2.90 -19.36
CA ALA A 194 18.87 3.86 -20.26
C ALA A 194 18.82 3.40 -21.72
N ARG A 195 19.12 2.11 -22.01
CA ARG A 195 19.00 1.53 -23.37
C ARG A 195 17.56 1.55 -23.88
N TRP A 196 16.58 1.47 -23.00
CA TRP A 196 15.16 1.62 -23.34
C TRP A 196 14.73 3.09 -23.49
N ARG A 197 15.67 4.04 -23.43
CA ARG A 197 15.46 5.48 -23.62
C ARG A 197 14.46 6.10 -22.63
N PHE A 198 14.50 5.65 -21.38
CA PHE A 198 13.78 6.33 -20.31
C PHE A 198 14.43 7.68 -19.98
N PRO A 199 13.67 8.64 -19.40
CA PRO A 199 14.22 9.89 -18.90
C PRO A 199 15.38 9.67 -17.93
N GLU A 200 16.33 10.60 -17.93
CA GLU A 200 17.54 10.53 -17.09
C GLU A 200 17.20 10.46 -15.60
N GLU A 201 16.13 11.15 -15.19
CA GLU A 201 15.62 11.13 -13.83
C GLU A 201 15.22 9.72 -13.37
N VAL A 202 14.56 8.97 -14.24
CA VAL A 202 14.17 7.58 -13.98
C VAL A 202 15.41 6.68 -13.94
N VAL A 203 16.33 6.85 -14.88
CA VAL A 203 17.59 6.08 -14.93
C VAL A 203 18.40 6.28 -13.67
N ASN A 204 18.58 7.54 -13.24
CA ASN A 204 19.31 7.89 -12.01
C ASN A 204 18.61 7.34 -10.77
N ALA A 205 17.29 7.50 -10.66
CA ALA A 205 16.52 6.97 -9.54
C ALA A 205 16.62 5.44 -9.44
N VAL A 206 16.48 4.71 -10.56
CA VAL A 206 16.65 3.26 -10.60
C VAL A 206 18.06 2.84 -10.20
N ARG A 207 19.09 3.57 -10.63
CA ARG A 207 20.47 3.32 -10.23
C ARG A 207 20.65 3.44 -8.71
N CYS A 208 19.97 4.40 -8.10
CA CYS A 208 20.15 4.78 -6.70
C CYS A 208 19.10 4.21 -5.76
N HIS A 209 18.23 3.26 -6.19
CA HIS A 209 17.07 2.81 -5.41
C HIS A 209 17.40 2.07 -4.10
N HIS A 210 18.65 1.74 -3.86
CA HIS A 210 19.17 1.27 -2.57
C HIS A 210 20.07 2.28 -1.86
N ARG A 211 20.41 3.38 -2.52
CA ARG A 211 21.37 4.39 -2.08
C ARG A 211 20.94 5.77 -2.57
N SER A 212 19.70 6.17 -2.23
CA SER A 212 19.11 7.42 -2.72
C SER A 212 19.89 8.68 -2.32
N PHE A 213 20.79 8.58 -1.34
CA PHE A 213 21.72 9.66 -0.98
C PHE A 213 22.80 9.93 -2.05
N GLU A 214 23.03 8.98 -2.98
CA GLU A 214 23.92 9.14 -4.14
C GLU A 214 23.21 9.77 -5.35
N ALA A 215 21.90 9.94 -5.30
CA ALA A 215 21.13 10.48 -6.42
C ALA A 215 21.39 11.97 -6.60
N ASP A 216 21.39 12.40 -7.87
CA ASP A 216 21.49 13.81 -8.22
C ASP A 216 20.36 14.62 -7.59
N ALA A 217 20.63 15.90 -7.26
CA ALA A 217 19.69 16.73 -6.49
C ALA A 217 18.28 16.82 -7.12
N HIS A 218 18.20 16.86 -8.46
CA HIS A 218 16.92 16.92 -9.19
C HIS A 218 16.18 15.57 -9.21
N CYS A 219 16.88 14.44 -9.04
CA CYS A 219 16.32 13.09 -8.98
C CYS A 219 16.07 12.61 -7.55
N ALA A 220 16.57 13.32 -6.54
CA ALA A 220 16.61 12.86 -5.16
C ALA A 220 15.20 12.54 -4.59
N ALA A 221 14.17 13.30 -4.96
CA ALA A 221 12.80 13.04 -4.51
C ALA A 221 12.28 11.70 -5.07
N LEU A 222 12.49 11.42 -6.34
CA LEU A 222 12.10 10.18 -6.99
C LEU A 222 12.90 8.99 -6.42
N ALA A 223 14.23 9.11 -6.31
CA ALA A 223 15.09 8.06 -5.76
C ALA A 223 14.73 7.68 -4.32
N ARG A 224 14.49 8.66 -3.45
CA ARG A 224 14.02 8.42 -2.08
C ARG A 224 12.62 7.79 -2.04
N THR A 225 11.74 8.20 -2.96
CA THR A 225 10.39 7.63 -3.05
C THR A 225 10.46 6.14 -3.38
N ILE A 226 11.24 5.73 -4.38
CA ILE A 226 11.34 4.33 -4.76
C ILE A 226 12.16 3.49 -3.76
N GLU A 227 13.15 4.06 -3.07
CA GLU A 227 13.84 3.38 -1.97
C GLU A 227 12.90 3.13 -0.78
N LEU A 228 12.10 4.15 -0.39
CA LEU A 228 11.09 3.99 0.67
C LEU A 228 10.01 2.98 0.26
N ALA A 229 9.62 2.98 -1.01
CA ALA A 229 8.67 2.02 -1.58
C ALA A 229 9.21 0.58 -1.54
N GLY A 230 10.48 0.38 -1.88
CA GLY A 230 11.17 -0.90 -1.74
C GLY A 230 11.22 -1.39 -0.29
N THR A 231 11.36 -0.46 0.67
CA THR A 231 11.28 -0.77 2.11
C THR A 231 9.86 -1.19 2.49
N ALA A 232 8.82 -0.48 2.02
CA ALA A 232 7.42 -0.86 2.24
C ALA A 232 7.10 -2.25 1.65
N ALA A 233 7.58 -2.54 0.45
CA ALA A 233 7.44 -3.87 -0.16
C ALA A 233 8.12 -4.95 0.70
N SER A 234 9.31 -4.70 1.23
CA SER A 234 9.98 -5.62 2.14
C SER A 234 9.17 -5.88 3.42
N VAL A 235 8.57 -4.83 4.01
CA VAL A 235 7.66 -4.97 5.16
C VAL A 235 6.49 -5.91 4.84
N LEU A 236 5.91 -5.78 3.64
CA LEU A 236 4.67 -6.46 3.28
C LEU A 236 4.87 -7.84 2.66
N THR A 237 6.05 -8.14 2.09
CA THR A 237 6.28 -9.38 1.33
C THR A 237 7.29 -10.33 1.95
N GLN A 238 8.14 -9.85 2.87
CA GLN A 238 9.21 -10.66 3.45
C GLN A 238 8.85 -11.18 4.83
N ARG A 239 9.34 -12.38 5.18
CA ARG A 239 9.17 -12.98 6.52
C ARG A 239 9.81 -12.17 7.65
N THR A 240 10.85 -11.39 7.33
CA THR A 240 11.62 -10.55 8.26
C THR A 240 11.16 -9.08 8.22
N GLY A 241 9.99 -8.80 7.64
CA GLY A 241 9.48 -7.45 7.43
C GLY A 241 9.30 -6.62 8.70
N ASP A 242 9.19 -7.28 9.86
CA ASP A 242 8.99 -6.60 11.14
C ASP A 242 10.14 -5.63 11.48
N SER A 243 11.40 -5.97 11.13
CA SER A 243 12.57 -5.09 11.33
C SER A 243 12.57 -3.89 10.38
N GLU A 244 11.94 -4.01 9.20
CA GLU A 244 11.86 -2.97 8.18
C GLU A 244 10.82 -1.89 8.53
N VAL A 245 9.85 -2.18 9.40
CA VAL A 245 8.84 -1.21 9.84
C VAL A 245 9.49 0.01 10.50
N ALA A 246 10.50 -0.21 11.33
CA ALA A 246 11.21 0.89 12.01
C ALA A 246 11.97 1.76 11.00
N ARG A 247 12.60 1.15 9.99
CA ARG A 247 13.27 1.86 8.91
C ARG A 247 12.27 2.65 8.07
N PHE A 248 11.19 2.02 7.64
CA PHE A 248 10.14 2.67 6.85
C PHE A 248 9.60 3.93 7.54
N ARG A 249 9.38 3.85 8.86
CA ARG A 249 8.94 5.00 9.66
C ARG A 249 9.98 6.10 9.74
N ARG A 250 11.24 5.75 10.06
CA ARG A 250 12.34 6.72 10.17
C ARG A 250 12.57 7.43 8.85
N ASP A 251 12.73 6.67 7.76
CA ASP A 251 13.07 7.21 6.44
C ASP A 251 11.89 8.02 5.87
N GLY A 252 10.65 7.58 6.09
CA GLY A 252 9.45 8.34 5.73
C GLY A 252 9.32 9.67 6.47
N GLN A 253 9.63 9.67 7.77
CA GLN A 253 9.66 10.90 8.57
C GLN A 253 10.80 11.83 8.14
N GLU A 254 12.01 11.31 7.98
CA GLU A 254 13.19 12.09 7.66
C GLU A 254 13.14 12.70 6.26
N TRP A 255 12.71 11.94 5.27
CA TRP A 255 12.76 12.38 3.87
C TRP A 255 11.54 13.18 3.42
N PHE A 256 10.37 12.85 3.98
CA PHE A 256 9.10 13.38 3.49
C PHE A 256 8.20 13.95 4.59
N ASP A 257 8.66 14.01 5.83
CA ASP A 257 7.88 14.45 7.00
C ASP A 257 6.57 13.64 7.17
N LEU A 258 6.63 12.35 6.85
CA LEU A 258 5.49 11.45 7.01
C LEU A 258 5.40 11.01 8.47
N ARG A 259 4.33 11.42 9.15
CA ARG A 259 4.11 11.09 10.55
C ARG A 259 3.79 9.61 10.77
N PRO A 260 4.06 9.04 11.96
CA PRO A 260 3.88 7.60 12.24
C PRO A 260 2.47 7.04 11.98
N GLY A 261 1.41 7.76 12.37
CA GLY A 261 0.02 7.32 12.18
C GLY A 261 -0.36 7.15 10.70
N PRO A 262 -0.12 8.14 9.82
CA PRO A 262 -0.30 8.00 8.38
C PRO A 262 0.46 6.85 7.74
N LEU A 263 1.69 6.52 8.23
CA LEU A 263 2.49 5.41 7.68
C LEU A 263 1.86 4.03 7.91
N THR A 264 1.22 3.84 9.06
CA THR A 264 0.49 2.58 9.34
C THR A 264 -0.67 2.38 8.37
N LEU A 265 -1.44 3.45 8.13
CA LEU A 265 -2.53 3.44 7.16
C LEU A 265 -2.05 3.27 5.73
N LEU A 266 -0.90 3.87 5.44
CA LEU A 266 -0.27 3.78 4.13
C LEU A 266 0.09 2.33 3.79
N LEU A 267 0.65 1.55 4.73
CA LEU A 267 0.98 0.14 4.49
C LEU A 267 -0.27 -0.70 4.16
N GLN A 268 -1.40 -0.47 4.84
CA GLN A 268 -2.64 -1.14 4.49
C GLN A 268 -3.11 -0.75 3.08
N LYS A 269 -3.12 0.54 2.79
CA LYS A 269 -3.50 1.04 1.47
C LYS A 269 -2.62 0.48 0.36
N ILE A 270 -1.30 0.38 0.61
CA ILE A 270 -0.35 -0.22 -0.33
C ILE A 270 -0.71 -1.70 -0.57
N ALA A 271 -1.01 -2.47 0.48
CA ALA A 271 -1.37 -3.87 0.35
C ALA A 271 -2.65 -4.06 -0.49
N ASP A 272 -3.69 -3.27 -0.22
CA ASP A 272 -4.95 -3.29 -0.98
C ASP A 272 -4.70 -2.94 -2.45
N ARG A 273 -3.90 -1.89 -2.73
CA ARG A 273 -3.56 -1.46 -4.10
C ARG A 273 -2.69 -2.46 -4.85
N ALA A 274 -1.76 -3.11 -4.16
CA ALA A 274 -0.93 -4.15 -4.75
C ALA A 274 -1.75 -5.39 -5.14
N ASP A 275 -2.74 -5.76 -4.32
CA ASP A 275 -3.68 -6.85 -4.65
C ASP A 275 -4.50 -6.53 -5.91
N GLU A 276 -5.07 -5.33 -5.99
CA GLU A 276 -5.79 -4.86 -7.18
C GLU A 276 -4.93 -4.89 -8.45
N LEU A 277 -3.68 -4.43 -8.34
CA LEU A 277 -2.72 -4.46 -9.44
C LEU A 277 -2.35 -5.88 -9.85
N SER A 278 -2.12 -6.78 -8.88
CA SER A 278 -1.81 -8.19 -9.15
C SER A 278 -2.90 -8.84 -10.00
N HIS A 279 -4.15 -8.63 -9.64
CA HIS A 279 -5.28 -9.10 -10.43
C HIS A 279 -5.35 -8.47 -11.83
N ALA A 280 -5.08 -7.17 -11.95
CA ALA A 280 -5.09 -6.48 -13.24
C ALA A 280 -3.97 -6.95 -14.17
N PHE A 281 -2.79 -7.23 -13.61
CA PHE A 281 -1.64 -7.78 -14.36
C PHE A 281 -1.83 -9.25 -14.70
N GLY A 282 -2.77 -9.95 -14.05
CA GLY A 282 -2.95 -11.40 -14.19
C GLY A 282 -1.79 -12.17 -13.59
N LEU A 283 -1.16 -11.61 -12.56
CA LEU A 283 -0.03 -12.19 -11.84
C LEU A 283 -0.52 -12.72 -10.50
N GLU A 284 -0.27 -13.99 -10.24
CA GLU A 284 -0.49 -14.56 -8.91
C GLU A 284 0.67 -14.14 -8.01
N THR A 285 0.43 -13.19 -7.10
CA THR A 285 1.44 -12.70 -6.15
C THR A 285 1.32 -13.34 -4.77
N GLY A 286 0.57 -14.42 -4.66
CA GLY A 286 0.32 -15.14 -3.41
C GLY A 286 -0.68 -14.43 -2.49
N ALA A 287 -0.81 -14.93 -1.26
CA ALA A 287 -1.77 -14.39 -0.30
C ALA A 287 -1.45 -12.94 0.09
N MET A 288 -2.50 -12.13 0.25
CA MET A 288 -2.40 -10.78 0.75
C MET A 288 -1.77 -10.75 2.16
N PRO A 289 -0.81 -9.84 2.44
CA PRO A 289 -0.17 -9.76 3.74
C PRO A 289 -1.15 -9.33 4.84
N ASP A 290 -1.04 -9.93 6.01
CA ASP A 290 -1.74 -9.46 7.21
C ASP A 290 -0.95 -8.29 7.81
N VAL A 291 -1.26 -7.07 7.33
CA VAL A 291 -0.58 -5.83 7.74
C VAL A 291 -0.74 -5.60 9.24
N ALA A 292 -1.90 -5.93 9.83
CA ALA A 292 -2.15 -5.76 11.25
C ALA A 292 -1.21 -6.66 12.07
N ALA A 293 -1.06 -7.93 11.68
CA ALA A 293 -0.14 -8.85 12.35
C ALA A 293 1.33 -8.40 12.23
N ILE A 294 1.75 -7.90 11.06
CA ILE A 294 3.10 -7.35 10.84
C ILE A 294 3.37 -6.18 11.81
N LEU A 295 2.45 -5.23 11.91
CA LEU A 295 2.60 -4.04 12.74
C LEU A 295 2.60 -4.37 14.24
N VAL A 296 1.79 -5.35 14.66
CA VAL A 296 1.79 -5.85 16.05
C VAL A 296 3.14 -6.49 16.40
N ARG A 297 3.69 -7.37 15.55
CA ARG A 297 5.01 -7.97 15.77
C ARG A 297 6.12 -6.92 15.80
N ALA A 298 6.10 -5.95 14.88
CA ALA A 298 7.09 -4.87 14.86
C ALA A 298 7.03 -4.00 16.12
N ALA A 299 5.84 -3.77 16.68
CA ALA A 299 5.67 -3.06 17.95
C ALA A 299 6.20 -3.85 19.14
N GLN A 300 6.09 -5.19 19.14
CA GLN A 300 6.65 -6.06 20.16
C GLN A 300 8.19 -6.05 20.14
N ILE A 301 8.81 -6.16 18.95
CA ILE A 301 10.26 -6.11 18.78
C ILE A 301 10.83 -4.79 19.31
N ARG A 302 10.14 -3.67 19.06
CA ARG A 302 10.57 -2.36 19.58
C ARG A 302 10.54 -2.28 21.11
N ARG A 303 9.59 -2.93 21.77
CA ARG A 303 9.53 -3.01 23.24
C ARG A 303 10.75 -3.70 23.85
N ASP A 304 11.17 -4.78 23.21
CA ASP A 304 12.33 -5.55 23.68
C ASP A 304 13.65 -4.77 23.48
N GLN A 305 13.63 -3.75 22.62
CA GLN A 305 14.80 -2.91 22.29
C GLN A 305 14.81 -1.52 22.95
N GLN A 306 13.67 -1.01 23.44
CA GLN A 306 13.57 0.32 24.06
C GLN A 306 13.26 0.25 25.55
N LEU A 307 14.31 0.11 26.35
CA LEU A 307 14.43 0.79 27.63
C LEU A 307 15.14 2.12 27.35
N VAL A 308 14.43 3.28 27.49
CA VAL A 308 14.94 4.67 27.63
C VAL A 308 14.36 5.73 26.67
N GLU A 309 13.42 6.48 27.12
CA GLU A 309 13.16 7.93 27.38
C GLU A 309 12.68 8.96 26.31
N PRO A 310 12.27 10.21 26.72
CA PRO A 310 10.88 10.71 26.59
C PRO A 310 10.63 12.14 26.00
N ILE A 311 9.34 12.46 25.75
CA ILE A 311 8.45 13.66 26.01
C ILE A 311 8.69 15.04 25.31
N ILE A 312 7.59 15.74 24.83
CA ILE A 312 6.89 16.97 25.26
C ILE A 312 5.98 17.56 24.15
N GLU A 313 4.75 17.76 24.42
CA GLU A 313 3.62 18.73 24.56
C GLU A 313 3.34 19.71 23.39
N ALA A 314 2.17 20.27 23.21
CA ALA A 314 0.74 20.20 23.46
C ALA A 314 -0.02 21.29 22.67
N ASP A 315 -1.30 21.18 22.61
CA ASP A 315 -2.43 22.12 22.75
C ASP A 315 -3.39 22.36 21.56
N THR A 316 -4.56 22.09 21.80
CA THR A 316 -5.98 22.50 21.94
C THR A 316 -6.74 22.94 20.68
N CYS A 317 -7.94 22.69 20.49
CA CYS A 317 -9.32 22.64 20.95
C CYS A 317 -10.33 23.17 19.91
N ASP A 318 -11.49 22.71 19.83
CA ASP A 318 -12.93 23.09 19.92
C ASP A 318 -13.87 22.62 18.79
N VAL A 319 -14.97 22.38 19.04
CA VAL A 319 -16.27 21.78 19.24
C VAL A 319 -17.43 22.27 18.29
N VAL A 320 -18.33 21.33 17.87
CA VAL A 320 -19.82 21.29 17.71
C VAL A 320 -20.50 21.76 16.41
N ASP A 321 -21.37 20.95 15.79
CA ASP A 321 -22.86 21.04 15.69
C ASP A 321 -23.51 19.93 14.86
N HIS A 322 -24.80 19.62 15.16
CA HIS A 322 -25.57 18.49 14.66
C HIS A 322 -26.41 18.83 13.40
N GLY A 323 -25.90 18.46 12.21
CA GLY A 323 -26.60 18.44 10.92
C GLY A 323 -26.41 17.08 10.18
N SER A 324 -27.12 16.82 9.09
CA SER A 324 -27.00 15.58 8.31
C SER A 324 -25.55 15.32 7.88
N ILE A 325 -25.04 14.11 8.15
CA ILE A 325 -23.65 13.73 7.79
C ILE A 325 -23.53 13.52 6.28
N SER A 326 -22.58 14.20 5.66
CA SER A 326 -22.03 13.81 4.37
C SER A 326 -20.65 13.19 4.58
N LEU A 327 -20.33 12.08 3.90
CA LEU A 327 -18.97 11.51 3.96
C LEU A 327 -17.88 12.51 3.53
N ALA A 328 -18.23 13.48 2.68
CA ALA A 328 -17.31 14.53 2.27
C ALA A 328 -16.89 15.47 3.42
N THR A 329 -17.73 15.58 4.47
CA THR A 329 -17.46 16.43 5.65
C THR A 329 -16.75 15.66 6.77
N ILE A 330 -16.66 14.34 6.68
CA ILE A 330 -15.95 13.52 7.68
C ILE A 330 -14.45 13.61 7.38
N PRO A 331 -13.61 14.01 8.37
CA PRO A 331 -12.16 14.07 8.23
C PRO A 331 -11.57 12.73 7.78
N ASP A 332 -10.45 12.78 7.13
CA ASP A 332 -9.76 11.59 6.60
C ASP A 332 -8.86 10.90 7.64
N ALA A 333 -8.22 9.83 7.20
CA ALA A 333 -7.28 9.06 8.01
C ALA A 333 -6.05 9.87 8.48
N ARG A 334 -5.69 10.95 7.77
CA ARG A 334 -4.61 11.84 8.18
C ARG A 334 -5.02 12.64 9.42
N ALA A 335 -6.20 13.24 9.37
CA ALA A 335 -6.77 13.96 10.51
C ALA A 335 -6.94 13.04 11.73
N PHE A 336 -7.34 11.77 11.50
CA PHE A 336 -7.38 10.76 12.55
C PHE A 336 -6.01 10.53 13.21
N GLY A 337 -4.95 10.41 12.41
CA GLY A 337 -3.59 10.23 12.93
C GLY A 337 -3.12 11.42 13.75
N ASP A 338 -3.39 12.63 13.27
CA ASP A 338 -3.02 13.89 13.95
C ASP A 338 -3.78 14.03 15.29
N ASP A 339 -5.10 13.81 15.29
CA ASP A 339 -5.93 13.91 16.50
C ASP A 339 -5.62 12.80 17.51
N LEU A 340 -5.31 11.60 17.04
CA LEU A 340 -4.89 10.50 17.91
C LEU A 340 -3.56 10.83 18.61
N GLN A 341 -2.59 11.33 17.87
CA GLN A 341 -1.30 11.76 18.42
C GLN A 341 -1.49 12.88 19.45
N ALA A 342 -2.31 13.89 19.13
CA ALA A 342 -2.65 14.97 20.04
C ALA A 342 -3.32 14.45 21.31
N SER A 343 -4.24 13.47 21.19
CA SER A 343 -4.91 12.86 22.34
C SER A 343 -3.94 12.14 23.28
N PHE A 344 -2.94 11.45 22.75
CA PHE A 344 -1.90 10.82 23.58
C PHE A 344 -1.03 11.83 24.31
N VAL A 345 -0.72 12.95 23.65
CA VAL A 345 0.06 14.04 24.25
C VAL A 345 -0.75 14.77 25.32
N ALA A 346 -1.98 15.20 25.00
CA ALA A 346 -2.84 15.97 25.91
C ALA A 346 -3.24 15.17 27.16
N ASN A 347 -3.47 13.87 27.00
CA ASN A 347 -3.97 13.00 28.08
C ASN A 347 -2.93 12.68 29.15
N GLY A 348 -1.62 12.90 28.89
CA GLY A 348 -0.55 12.82 29.87
C GLY A 348 -0.59 11.58 30.77
N ARG A 349 -1.06 10.43 30.28
CA ARG A 349 -1.27 9.18 31.04
C ARG A 349 -2.38 9.25 32.12
N ARG A 350 -3.36 10.14 31.97
CA ARG A 350 -4.41 10.37 33.00
C ARG A 350 -5.70 9.62 32.72
N ALA A 351 -6.06 9.39 31.46
CA ALA A 351 -7.31 8.74 31.08
C ALA A 351 -7.12 7.76 29.92
N GLY A 352 -8.05 6.82 29.74
CA GLY A 352 -8.03 5.87 28.64
C GLY A 352 -8.31 6.55 27.30
N ILE A 353 -7.73 6.03 26.22
CA ILE A 353 -8.01 6.43 24.83
C ILE A 353 -8.52 5.21 24.09
N GLY A 354 -9.76 5.27 23.60
CA GLY A 354 -10.37 4.20 22.83
C GLY A 354 -10.36 4.46 21.34
N VAL A 355 -10.16 3.40 20.55
CA VAL A 355 -10.34 3.41 19.11
C VAL A 355 -11.27 2.30 18.70
N LEU A 356 -12.32 2.66 17.92
CA LEU A 356 -13.18 1.70 17.24
C LEU A 356 -12.88 1.80 15.73
N LEU A 357 -12.56 0.69 15.09
CA LEU A 357 -12.50 0.59 13.63
C LEU A 357 -13.71 -0.19 13.14
N ILE A 358 -14.51 0.44 12.29
CA ILE A 358 -15.78 -0.08 11.80
C ILE A 358 -15.63 -0.35 10.31
N GLY A 359 -15.72 -1.60 9.91
CA GLY A 359 -15.63 -2.00 8.51
C GLY A 359 -16.94 -2.55 7.98
N ILE A 360 -17.36 -2.11 6.80
CA ILE A 360 -18.52 -2.66 6.11
C ILE A 360 -18.21 -4.11 5.71
N ASP A 361 -19.02 -5.06 6.16
CA ASP A 361 -18.88 -6.46 5.78
C ASP A 361 -19.23 -6.65 4.31
N ARG A 362 -18.42 -7.44 3.61
CA ARG A 362 -18.58 -7.69 2.16
C ARG A 362 -18.63 -6.42 1.30
N ALA A 363 -17.94 -5.36 1.66
CA ALA A 363 -17.94 -4.10 0.92
C ALA A 363 -17.70 -4.31 -0.59
N ARG A 364 -16.79 -5.23 -0.96
CA ARG A 364 -16.53 -5.60 -2.35
C ARG A 364 -17.76 -6.21 -3.04
N ALA A 365 -18.46 -7.14 -2.40
CA ALA A 365 -19.69 -7.72 -2.96
C ALA A 365 -20.81 -6.69 -3.08
N VAL A 366 -20.91 -5.75 -2.12
CA VAL A 366 -21.85 -4.61 -2.20
C VAL A 366 -21.48 -3.72 -3.40
N GLN A 367 -20.19 -3.44 -3.61
CA GLN A 367 -19.72 -2.67 -4.74
C GLN A 367 -19.98 -3.37 -6.08
N GLU A 368 -19.73 -4.67 -6.17
CA GLU A 368 -19.98 -5.49 -7.37
C GLU A 368 -21.47 -5.61 -7.70
N GLY A 369 -22.34 -5.73 -6.67
CA GLY A 369 -23.79 -5.89 -6.86
C GLY A 369 -24.55 -4.58 -7.06
N PHE A 370 -24.17 -3.52 -6.35
CA PHE A 370 -24.94 -2.25 -6.27
C PHE A 370 -24.11 -1.02 -6.68
N GLY A 371 -22.84 -1.18 -6.99
CA GLY A 371 -21.93 -0.09 -7.39
C GLY A 371 -21.28 0.65 -6.22
N ALA A 372 -20.30 1.53 -6.52
CA ALA A 372 -19.53 2.27 -5.52
C ALA A 372 -20.39 3.17 -4.62
N ARG A 373 -21.45 3.77 -5.17
CA ARG A 373 -22.39 4.61 -4.39
C ARG A 373 -23.10 3.86 -3.27
N ALA A 374 -23.32 2.55 -3.42
CA ALA A 374 -23.92 1.72 -2.37
C ALA A 374 -22.99 1.56 -1.17
N VAL A 375 -21.68 1.43 -1.41
CA VAL A 375 -20.70 1.39 -0.33
C VAL A 375 -20.63 2.74 0.39
N GLU A 376 -20.68 3.85 -0.34
CA GLU A 376 -20.74 5.20 0.25
C GLU A 376 -22.02 5.40 1.08
N ALA A 377 -23.17 4.91 0.60
CA ALA A 377 -24.42 4.94 1.36
C ALA A 377 -24.33 4.11 2.65
N ALA A 378 -23.70 2.92 2.59
CA ALA A 378 -23.47 2.09 3.78
C ALA A 378 -22.54 2.78 4.79
N MET A 379 -21.48 3.42 4.32
CA MET A 379 -20.57 4.18 5.18
C MET A 379 -21.26 5.42 5.80
N THR A 380 -22.06 6.15 5.02
CA THR A 380 -22.84 7.29 5.52
C THR A 380 -23.82 6.84 6.60
N HIS A 381 -24.51 5.74 6.37
CA HIS A 381 -25.42 5.15 7.34
C HIS A 381 -24.69 4.71 8.62
N ALA A 382 -23.54 4.07 8.48
CA ALA A 382 -22.69 3.69 9.61
C ALA A 382 -22.22 4.93 10.40
N ALA A 383 -21.73 5.96 9.72
CA ALA A 383 -21.30 7.21 10.36
C ALA A 383 -22.42 7.90 11.12
N GLN A 384 -23.64 7.91 10.57
CA GLN A 384 -24.83 8.43 11.24
C GLN A 384 -25.13 7.67 12.54
N ARG A 385 -25.09 6.32 12.52
CA ARG A 385 -25.29 5.50 13.73
C ARG A 385 -24.19 5.74 14.76
N VAL A 386 -22.95 5.89 14.33
CA VAL A 386 -21.85 6.23 15.24
C VAL A 386 -22.11 7.56 15.93
N ARG A 387 -22.51 8.61 15.19
CA ARG A 387 -22.78 9.93 15.78
C ARG A 387 -23.92 9.92 16.79
N GLU A 388 -24.92 9.06 16.59
CA GLU A 388 -26.06 8.94 17.48
C GLU A 388 -25.75 8.16 18.76
N LEU A 389 -24.83 7.20 18.70
CA LEU A 389 -24.59 6.21 19.76
C LEU A 389 -23.25 6.39 20.50
N ALA A 390 -22.27 7.07 19.89
CA ALA A 390 -21.01 7.34 20.54
C ALA A 390 -21.10 8.59 21.44
N PRO A 391 -20.26 8.69 22.48
CA PRO A 391 -20.17 9.90 23.32
C PRO A 391 -19.95 11.16 22.49
N ALA A 392 -20.50 12.29 22.96
CA ALA A 392 -20.40 13.58 22.24
C ALA A 392 -18.95 14.05 22.00
N ALA A 393 -18.02 13.65 22.86
CA ALA A 393 -16.60 13.94 22.73
C ALA A 393 -15.88 13.06 21.68
N SER A 394 -16.57 12.03 21.13
CA SER A 394 -15.99 11.14 20.13
C SER A 394 -15.89 11.82 18.78
N ARG A 395 -14.86 11.50 18.02
CA ARG A 395 -14.64 12.01 16.65
C ARG A 395 -14.66 10.85 15.67
N ILE A 396 -15.26 11.09 14.51
CA ILE A 396 -15.41 10.10 13.43
C ILE A 396 -14.53 10.51 12.26
N TYR A 397 -13.87 9.53 11.63
CA TYR A 397 -12.99 9.73 10.51
C TYR A 397 -13.24 8.69 9.42
N ARG A 398 -13.01 9.06 8.17
CA ARG A 398 -12.88 8.07 7.09
C ARG A 398 -11.51 7.41 7.24
N PHE A 399 -11.54 6.11 7.32
CA PHE A 399 -10.32 5.31 7.45
C PHE A 399 -9.87 4.77 6.09
N VAL A 400 -9.57 3.49 5.94
CA VAL A 400 -9.09 2.91 4.69
C VAL A 400 -10.23 2.19 3.97
N GLY A 401 -10.42 2.46 2.66
CA GLY A 401 -11.48 1.80 1.88
C GLY A 401 -12.89 2.06 2.46
N ALA A 402 -13.61 0.98 2.77
CA ALA A 402 -14.96 1.04 3.35
C ALA A 402 -14.94 0.95 4.88
N GLU A 403 -14.11 1.77 5.53
CA GLU A 403 -13.91 1.78 6.99
C GLU A 403 -14.06 3.18 7.57
N LEU A 404 -14.56 3.22 8.81
CA LEU A 404 -14.60 4.41 9.66
C LEU A 404 -13.75 4.16 10.91
N ALA A 405 -13.01 5.19 11.34
CA ALA A 405 -12.36 5.20 12.65
C ALA A 405 -13.15 6.11 13.60
N VAL A 406 -13.26 5.70 14.85
CA VAL A 406 -13.85 6.50 15.91
C VAL A 406 -12.84 6.62 17.03
N LEU A 407 -12.46 7.85 17.35
CA LEU A 407 -11.60 8.18 18.48
C LEU A 407 -12.47 8.55 19.66
N VAL A 408 -12.33 7.83 20.76
CA VAL A 408 -13.10 8.03 21.99
C VAL A 408 -12.13 8.44 23.10
N PRO A 409 -12.10 9.72 23.51
CA PRO A 409 -11.31 10.17 24.64
C PRO A 409 -11.94 9.69 25.97
N GLU A 410 -11.13 9.62 27.01
CA GLU A 410 -11.54 9.24 28.38
C GLU A 410 -12.32 7.92 28.41
N ALA A 411 -11.89 6.94 27.61
CA ALA A 411 -12.61 5.70 27.41
C ALA A 411 -12.29 4.65 28.49
N GLU A 412 -13.31 3.88 28.85
CA GLU A 412 -13.18 2.60 29.58
C GLU A 412 -13.54 1.45 28.64
N ILE A 413 -12.96 0.27 28.85
CA ILE A 413 -13.12 -0.86 27.94
C ILE A 413 -14.57 -1.36 27.88
N GLU A 414 -15.26 -1.37 29.02
CA GLU A 414 -16.66 -1.78 29.11
C GLU A 414 -17.57 -0.85 28.32
N ASP A 415 -17.31 0.46 28.36
CA ASP A 415 -18.07 1.47 27.61
C ASP A 415 -17.81 1.34 26.12
N LEU A 416 -16.56 1.17 25.71
CA LEU A 416 -16.22 0.94 24.30
C LEU A 416 -16.92 -0.31 23.74
N CYS A 417 -16.95 -1.41 24.50
CA CYS A 417 -17.63 -2.63 24.09
C CYS A 417 -19.15 -2.39 23.93
N ARG A 418 -19.77 -1.66 24.86
CA ARG A 418 -21.19 -1.33 24.82
C ARG A 418 -21.53 -0.45 23.63
N ILE A 419 -20.73 0.58 23.38
CA ILE A 419 -20.88 1.48 22.23
C ILE A 419 -20.73 0.71 20.92
N ALA A 420 -19.67 -0.08 20.78
CA ALA A 420 -19.41 -0.87 19.59
C ALA A 420 -20.54 -1.86 19.29
N GLU A 421 -21.04 -2.58 20.30
CA GLU A 421 -22.15 -3.52 20.13
C GLU A 421 -23.48 -2.81 19.80
N SER A 422 -23.72 -1.62 20.36
CA SER A 422 -24.90 -0.81 20.04
C SER A 422 -24.86 -0.33 18.59
N ILE A 423 -23.71 0.14 18.12
CA ILE A 423 -23.48 0.55 16.72
C ILE A 423 -23.69 -0.65 15.77
N ARG A 424 -23.05 -1.78 16.06
CA ARG A 424 -23.18 -3.00 15.27
C ARG A 424 -24.64 -3.43 15.11
N ARG A 425 -25.39 -3.49 16.23
CA ARG A 425 -26.82 -3.86 16.24
C ARG A 425 -27.66 -2.87 15.46
N ALA A 426 -27.47 -1.57 15.68
CA ALA A 426 -28.23 -0.53 15.00
C ALA A 426 -28.04 -0.60 13.47
N ILE A 427 -26.84 -0.88 12.99
CA ILE A 427 -26.56 -1.04 11.56
C ILE A 427 -27.17 -2.34 11.02
N SER A 428 -27.08 -3.45 11.76
CA SER A 428 -27.58 -4.75 11.30
C SER A 428 -29.12 -4.86 11.28
N MET A 429 -29.81 -4.02 12.03
CA MET A 429 -31.30 -4.02 12.12
C MET A 429 -31.96 -3.21 11.02
N LEU A 430 -31.25 -2.29 10.38
CA LEU A 430 -31.81 -1.36 9.40
C LEU A 430 -31.16 -1.60 8.03
N ALA A 431 -31.99 -1.70 7.00
CA ALA A 431 -31.49 -1.70 5.63
C ALA A 431 -30.96 -0.29 5.27
N VAL A 432 -29.85 -0.26 4.54
CA VAL A 432 -29.26 0.99 4.05
C VAL A 432 -30.18 1.58 2.99
N PRO A 433 -30.67 2.82 3.15
CA PRO A 433 -31.47 3.47 2.12
C PRO A 433 -30.62 3.72 0.88
N PHE A 434 -31.01 3.15 -0.26
CA PHE A 434 -30.29 3.30 -1.50
C PHE A 434 -31.19 2.97 -2.69
N GLU A 435 -31.31 3.88 -3.65
CA GLU A 435 -32.08 3.63 -4.86
C GLU A 435 -31.20 3.05 -5.96
N HIS A 436 -31.49 1.81 -6.35
CA HIS A 436 -30.83 1.12 -7.45
C HIS A 436 -31.86 0.28 -8.22
N ALA A 437 -32.01 0.58 -9.50
CA ALA A 437 -32.86 -0.15 -10.47
C ALA A 437 -34.22 -0.65 -9.94
N THR A 438 -34.21 -1.68 -9.10
CA THR A 438 -35.40 -2.33 -8.54
C THR A 438 -35.44 -2.29 -7.01
N GLU A 439 -34.38 -1.85 -6.35
CA GLU A 439 -34.24 -1.89 -4.88
C GLU A 439 -34.05 -0.49 -4.30
N LYS A 440 -34.81 -0.17 -3.24
CA LYS A 440 -34.71 1.11 -2.50
C LYS A 440 -33.83 1.02 -1.27
N SER A 441 -33.38 -0.16 -0.90
CA SER A 441 -32.51 -0.41 0.24
C SER A 441 -31.84 -1.78 0.14
N PHE A 442 -30.74 -1.96 0.83
CA PHE A 442 -30.06 -3.26 0.94
C PHE A 442 -29.60 -3.53 2.38
N PRO A 443 -29.55 -4.80 2.82
CA PRO A 443 -29.03 -5.16 4.13
C PRO A 443 -27.52 -4.98 4.18
N SER A 444 -27.03 -4.37 5.24
CA SER A 444 -25.60 -4.22 5.50
C SER A 444 -25.27 -4.60 6.93
N THR A 445 -24.12 -5.20 7.14
CA THR A 445 -23.57 -5.46 8.47
C THR A 445 -22.17 -4.89 8.58
N VAL A 446 -21.72 -4.70 9.80
CA VAL A 446 -20.37 -4.21 10.09
C VAL A 446 -19.67 -5.12 11.08
N SER A 447 -18.37 -5.27 10.89
CA SER A 447 -17.49 -5.77 11.93
C SER A 447 -16.75 -4.61 12.58
N ILE A 448 -16.54 -4.67 13.89
CA ILE A 448 -15.92 -3.60 14.67
C ILE A 448 -14.75 -4.16 15.46
N GLY A 449 -13.57 -3.58 15.24
CA GLY A 449 -12.38 -3.81 16.04
C GLY A 449 -12.26 -2.73 17.12
N VAL A 450 -12.10 -3.15 18.35
CA VAL A 450 -11.99 -2.27 19.53
C VAL A 450 -10.59 -2.40 20.10
N ALA A 451 -9.95 -1.28 20.36
CA ALA A 451 -8.68 -1.22 21.11
C ALA A 451 -8.73 -0.04 22.09
N ILE A 452 -8.03 -0.19 23.20
CA ILE A 452 -7.92 0.85 24.23
C ILE A 452 -6.48 0.98 24.71
N TYR A 453 -6.04 2.23 24.84
CA TYR A 453 -4.89 2.61 25.66
C TYR A 453 -5.41 2.88 27.07
N GLU A 454 -4.86 2.20 28.06
CA GLU A 454 -5.14 2.42 29.47
C GLU A 454 -3.87 2.96 30.14
N PRO A 455 -3.94 4.12 30.83
CA PRO A 455 -2.78 4.64 31.55
C PRO A 455 -2.35 3.64 32.65
N SER A 456 -1.05 3.42 32.77
CA SER A 456 -0.48 2.42 33.70
C SER A 456 -0.83 2.75 35.16
N GLY A 457 -1.84 2.04 35.70
CA GLY A 457 -2.06 1.89 37.15
C GLY A 457 -1.36 0.63 37.64
N GLU A 458 -1.48 0.29 38.93
CA GLU A 458 -0.85 -0.85 39.61
C GLU A 458 -1.16 -2.25 39.00
N ILE A 459 -2.10 -2.33 38.07
CA ILE A 459 -2.47 -3.53 37.32
C ILE A 459 -2.01 -3.33 35.86
N ARG A 460 -1.12 -4.20 35.36
CA ARG A 460 -0.71 -4.22 33.96
C ARG A 460 -1.94 -4.24 33.05
N SER A 461 -2.09 -3.23 32.20
CA SER A 461 -3.16 -3.16 31.20
C SER A 461 -3.25 -4.46 30.40
N ALA A 462 -4.45 -5.04 30.32
CA ALA A 462 -4.69 -6.29 29.59
C ALA A 462 -4.41 -6.13 28.08
N SER A 463 -4.50 -4.92 27.53
CA SER A 463 -4.22 -4.61 26.14
C SER A 463 -2.72 -4.50 25.84
N GLY A 464 -1.95 -4.04 26.81
CA GLY A 464 -0.50 -3.78 26.64
C GLY A 464 -0.17 -2.73 25.58
N ILE A 465 -1.09 -1.83 25.29
CA ILE A 465 -0.95 -0.72 24.33
C ILE A 465 -0.29 0.47 25.03
N GLU A 466 0.75 1.05 24.44
CA GLU A 466 1.53 2.15 25.00
C GLU A 466 1.69 3.33 24.04
N THR A 467 1.45 3.10 22.74
CA THR A 467 1.65 4.11 21.69
C THR A 467 0.42 4.24 20.79
N PRO A 468 0.24 5.40 20.11
CA PRO A 468 -0.80 5.60 19.13
C PRO A 468 -0.83 4.49 18.06
N ASP A 469 0.34 4.12 17.56
CA ASP A 469 0.47 3.08 16.52
C ASP A 469 0.02 1.70 16.99
N GLN A 470 0.30 1.36 18.25
CA GLN A 470 -0.15 0.09 18.85
C GLN A 470 -1.66 0.09 19.01
N LEU A 471 -2.25 1.25 19.36
CA LEU A 471 -3.69 1.38 19.50
C LEU A 471 -4.40 1.17 18.17
N VAL A 472 -3.91 1.81 17.11
CA VAL A 472 -4.45 1.61 15.75
C VAL A 472 -4.25 0.16 15.28
N SER A 473 -3.04 -0.37 15.44
CA SER A 473 -2.71 -1.75 15.04
C SER A 473 -3.56 -2.78 15.78
N GLY A 474 -3.80 -2.57 17.07
CA GLY A 474 -4.70 -3.41 17.87
C GLY A 474 -6.13 -3.39 17.37
N ALA A 475 -6.66 -2.21 17.07
CA ALA A 475 -8.00 -2.06 16.51
C ALA A 475 -8.14 -2.69 15.12
N MET A 476 -7.12 -2.55 14.26
CA MET A 476 -7.07 -3.20 12.94
C MET A 476 -7.05 -4.72 13.04
N PHE A 477 -6.23 -5.26 13.95
CA PHE A 477 -6.17 -6.69 14.20
C PHE A 477 -7.52 -7.25 14.66
N ALA A 478 -8.17 -6.57 15.60
CA ALA A 478 -9.49 -6.93 16.08
C ALA A 478 -10.55 -6.84 14.96
N LEU A 479 -10.50 -5.80 14.12
CA LEU A 479 -11.39 -5.69 12.96
C LEU A 479 -11.19 -6.83 11.96
N ALA A 480 -9.93 -7.17 11.64
CA ALA A 480 -9.62 -8.28 10.74
C ALA A 480 -10.17 -9.62 11.26
N ALA A 481 -10.03 -9.87 12.57
CA ALA A 481 -10.63 -11.04 13.22
C ALA A 481 -12.17 -11.03 13.13
N GLY A 482 -12.79 -9.88 13.35
CA GLY A 482 -14.24 -9.70 13.25
C GLY A 482 -14.78 -9.95 11.83
N ARG A 483 -14.08 -9.49 10.80
CA ARG A 483 -14.44 -9.68 9.39
C ARG A 483 -14.48 -11.14 8.94
N ARG A 484 -13.65 -12.01 9.51
CA ARG A 484 -13.69 -13.46 9.22
C ARG A 484 -14.99 -14.09 9.67
N ILE A 485 -15.51 -13.67 10.83
CA ILE A 485 -16.76 -14.17 11.40
C ILE A 485 -17.97 -13.39 10.87
N ARG A 486 -17.78 -12.12 10.57
CA ARG A 486 -18.73 -11.08 10.13
C ARG A 486 -19.74 -10.69 11.21
N ASN A 487 -20.23 -9.47 11.13
CA ASN A 487 -21.20 -8.91 12.04
C ASN A 487 -20.80 -9.14 13.52
N ARG A 488 -19.56 -8.78 13.87
CA ARG A 488 -18.97 -9.01 15.19
C ARG A 488 -18.20 -7.78 15.70
N VAL A 489 -18.25 -7.64 17.02
CA VAL A 489 -17.35 -6.78 17.78
C VAL A 489 -16.25 -7.66 18.36
N ILE A 490 -15.01 -7.31 18.09
CA ILE A 490 -13.83 -7.98 18.64
C ILE A 490 -13.00 -6.94 19.39
N VAL A 491 -12.61 -7.27 20.60
CA VAL A 491 -11.73 -6.45 21.44
C VAL A 491 -10.32 -6.96 21.31
N PHE A 492 -9.39 -6.05 21.02
CA PHE A 492 -7.98 -6.40 21.02
C PHE A 492 -7.51 -6.74 22.45
N ARG A 493 -6.96 -7.93 22.59
CA ARG A 493 -6.24 -8.39 23.80
C ARG A 493 -4.93 -9.01 23.35
N ARG A 494 -3.93 -8.96 24.23
CA ARG A 494 -2.59 -9.45 23.92
C ARG A 494 -2.53 -10.95 23.59
N ASP A 495 -3.47 -11.70 24.08
CA ASP A 495 -3.64 -13.16 23.88
C ASP A 495 -4.63 -13.51 22.76
N LEU A 496 -5.16 -12.52 22.05
CA LEU A 496 -6.09 -12.73 20.94
C LEU A 496 -5.39 -13.50 19.82
N LYS A 497 -5.73 -14.77 19.67
CA LYS A 497 -5.28 -15.62 18.58
C LYS A 497 -6.30 -15.56 17.44
N VAL A 498 -5.89 -15.19 16.26
CA VAL A 498 -6.66 -15.41 15.05
C VAL A 498 -6.34 -16.84 14.61
N GLU A 499 -7.27 -17.77 14.82
CA GLU A 499 -7.12 -19.12 14.27
C GLU A 499 -6.98 -19.02 12.75
N THR A 500 -5.82 -19.43 12.25
CA THR A 500 -5.61 -19.63 10.83
C THR A 500 -6.26 -20.94 10.46
N ASP A 501 -7.47 -20.90 9.88
CA ASP A 501 -8.03 -22.08 9.24
C ASP A 501 -7.06 -22.56 8.15
N GLY A 502 -6.38 -23.66 8.44
CA GLY A 502 -5.66 -24.43 7.45
C GLY A 502 -6.67 -25.15 6.56
N ARG A 503 -7.03 -24.51 5.42
CA ARG A 503 -7.55 -25.16 4.22
C ARG A 503 -7.26 -24.32 2.99
#